data_b634154c657f78b897fe13a8eac1e002
#
_entry.id   b634154c657f78b897fe13a8eac1e002
#
_cell.length_a   1.000
_cell.length_b   1.000
_cell.length_c   1.000
_cell.angle_alpha   90.00
_cell.angle_beta   90.00
_cell.angle_gamma   90.00
#
_symmetry.space_group_name_H-M   'P 1'
#
loop_
_entity.id
_entity.type
_entity.pdbx_description
1 polymer ?
#
loop_
_entity_poly.entity_id
_entity_poly.type
_entity_poly.pdbx_seq_one_letter_code
_entity_poly.pdbx_strand_id
1 'polypeptide(L)'
;MNGASAWVEELLAPLDRHLAHTLAELGHDLRPEVRLAIQLLSAAVRRGHVCLDLHDPLWAFRTERVAPTDPLPPPAEWMRALRESPLVGEDPDDTPLVLDRAGRLYLRRYWKYERQVAEELARRAQLCDDGPLPDSVRELARELFHREDRNTGELDWQQVASLVALRQRFCVITGGPGTGKTYSVANVLVLLFALAQERRLRPPRVELLAPTGKAAARLAESLAANKKKIEERGLPLAAQVLPSIPTEAKTIHRCLGTRGESAVSFYHDAENPLLADVIVVDEASMIDLGLMAHLLAAVPPEARLILLGDEYQLASVEAGAVLGDICNLGAGSSFSVSQWRWLEQQFGRTLPVPGGAPPRAGLWDCVVRLRKNYRYGRES
;
A
#
# COMPACT_ATOMS: atom_id res chain seq x y z
N MET A 1 17.58 41.64 12.45
CA MET A 1 18.73 40.79 12.04
C MET A 1 18.25 39.34 12.12
N ASN A 2 17.91 38.78 10.99
CA ASN A 2 17.24 37.48 10.91
C ASN A 2 18.28 36.40 10.57
N GLY A 3 19.03 35.96 11.56
CA GLY A 3 19.86 34.78 11.40
C GLY A 3 19.00 33.55 11.59
N ALA A 4 18.54 32.92 10.50
CA ALA A 4 18.23 31.50 10.57
C ALA A 4 19.50 30.81 11.07
N SER A 5 19.39 29.95 12.08
CA SER A 5 20.53 29.19 12.60
C SER A 5 21.30 28.52 11.48
N ALA A 6 22.63 28.52 11.55
CA ALA A 6 23.49 27.97 10.50
C ALA A 6 23.09 26.50 10.12
N TRP A 7 22.66 25.70 11.10
CA TRP A 7 22.22 24.34 10.89
C TRP A 7 20.91 24.24 10.06
N VAL A 8 19.99 25.22 10.23
CA VAL A 8 18.75 25.28 9.40
C VAL A 8 19.11 25.58 7.94
N GLU A 9 20.11 26.47 7.73
CA GLU A 9 20.61 26.80 6.40
C GLU A 9 21.14 25.57 5.64
N GLU A 10 21.76 24.62 6.33
CA GLU A 10 22.27 23.37 5.73
C GLU A 10 21.14 22.40 5.32
N LEU A 11 20.00 22.41 6.05
CA LEU A 11 18.86 21.54 5.75
C LEU A 11 17.98 22.04 4.62
N LEU A 12 17.90 23.36 4.44
CA LEU A 12 16.93 24.01 3.58
C LEU A 12 17.43 24.19 2.14
N ALA A 13 16.65 23.73 1.18
CA ALA A 13 16.79 24.12 -0.21
C ALA A 13 16.13 25.49 -0.49
N PRO A 14 16.48 26.17 -1.60
CA PRO A 14 15.81 27.41 -2.00
C PRO A 14 14.27 27.29 -2.07
N LEU A 15 13.78 26.12 -2.50
CA LEU A 15 12.33 25.82 -2.59
C LEU A 15 11.65 25.92 -1.21
N ASP A 16 12.28 25.41 -0.15
CA ASP A 16 11.70 25.39 1.20
C ASP A 16 11.54 26.81 1.76
N ARG A 17 12.53 27.66 1.48
CA ARG A 17 12.50 29.09 1.84
C ARG A 17 11.44 29.86 1.04
N HIS A 18 11.36 29.58 -0.26
CA HIS A 18 10.41 30.22 -1.14
C HIS A 18 8.97 29.87 -0.78
N LEU A 19 8.67 28.59 -0.54
CA LEU A 19 7.35 28.14 -0.09
C LEU A 19 6.94 28.85 1.21
N ALA A 20 7.83 28.87 2.20
CA ALA A 20 7.55 29.53 3.49
C ALA A 20 7.33 31.03 3.34
N HIS A 21 8.10 31.70 2.48
CA HIS A 21 7.92 33.11 2.18
C HIS A 21 6.57 33.38 1.50
N THR A 22 6.25 32.64 0.44
CA THR A 22 5.00 32.79 -0.30
C THR A 22 3.78 32.57 0.58
N LEU A 23 3.78 31.51 1.41
CA LEU A 23 2.66 31.23 2.31
C LEU A 23 2.55 32.32 3.39
N ALA A 24 3.68 32.77 3.95
CA ALA A 24 3.68 33.83 4.96
C ALA A 24 3.11 35.15 4.41
N GLU A 25 3.42 35.51 3.17
CA GLU A 25 2.85 36.69 2.50
C GLU A 25 1.35 36.53 2.23
N LEU A 26 0.94 35.38 1.71
CA LEU A 26 -0.48 35.08 1.41
C LEU A 26 -1.35 35.08 2.67
N GLY A 27 -0.83 34.56 3.77
CA GLY A 27 -1.52 34.52 5.06
C GLY A 27 -1.32 35.75 5.94
N HIS A 28 -0.52 36.72 5.48
CA HIS A 28 -0.11 37.89 6.32
C HIS A 28 0.45 37.49 7.68
N ASP A 29 1.15 36.35 7.75
CA ASP A 29 1.75 35.82 8.99
C ASP A 29 3.26 35.67 8.82
N LEU A 30 3.97 36.68 9.32
CA LEU A 30 5.42 36.75 9.24
C LEU A 30 6.14 36.24 10.51
N ARG A 31 5.42 35.60 11.42
CA ARG A 31 6.00 35.04 12.66
C ARG A 31 7.11 34.05 12.36
N PRO A 32 8.27 34.16 12.97
CA PRO A 32 9.45 33.35 12.68
C PRO A 32 9.18 31.86 12.97
N GLU A 33 8.38 31.52 13.99
CA GLU A 33 8.02 30.16 14.37
C GLU A 33 7.17 29.48 13.28
N VAL A 34 6.23 30.20 12.69
CA VAL A 34 5.38 29.70 11.61
C VAL A 34 6.21 29.47 10.35
N ARG A 35 7.07 30.43 9.99
CA ARG A 35 7.98 30.31 8.84
C ARG A 35 8.93 29.11 9.00
N LEU A 36 9.52 28.93 10.18
CA LEU A 36 10.42 27.83 10.47
C LEU A 36 9.69 26.48 10.33
N ALA A 37 8.46 26.37 10.86
CA ALA A 37 7.66 25.17 10.72
C ALA A 37 7.39 24.80 9.24
N ILE A 38 7.03 25.79 8.42
CA ILE A 38 6.78 25.57 6.97
C ILE A 38 8.07 25.15 6.26
N GLN A 39 9.20 25.77 6.57
CA GLN A 39 10.50 25.43 5.99
C GLN A 39 10.89 23.99 6.31
N LEU A 40 10.81 23.61 7.58
CA LEU A 40 11.13 22.23 8.01
C LEU A 40 10.13 21.20 7.47
N LEU A 41 8.84 21.53 7.39
CA LEU A 41 7.84 20.68 6.77
C LEU A 41 8.15 20.45 5.28
N SER A 42 8.46 21.51 4.53
CA SER A 42 8.85 21.40 3.11
C SER A 42 10.09 20.55 2.93
N ALA A 43 11.10 20.76 3.79
CA ALA A 43 12.33 19.99 3.79
C ALA A 43 12.10 18.51 4.15
N ALA A 44 11.18 18.21 5.08
CA ALA A 44 10.78 16.85 5.43
C ALA A 44 10.05 16.16 4.25
N VAL A 45 9.15 16.88 3.57
CA VAL A 45 8.43 16.36 2.38
C VAL A 45 9.41 16.02 1.25
N ARG A 46 10.42 16.84 0.98
CA ARG A 46 11.46 16.52 0.00
C ARG A 46 12.27 15.25 0.35
N ARG A 47 12.26 14.85 1.60
CA ARG A 47 12.93 13.62 2.10
C ARG A 47 11.99 12.41 2.19
N GLY A 48 10.79 12.53 1.64
CA GLY A 48 9.82 11.43 1.57
C GLY A 48 8.87 11.34 2.75
N HIS A 49 8.89 12.31 3.70
CA HIS A 49 7.95 12.37 4.81
C HIS A 49 6.67 13.11 4.40
N VAL A 50 5.54 12.74 4.99
CA VAL A 50 4.24 13.38 4.68
C VAL A 50 3.88 14.49 5.66
N CYS A 51 4.53 14.52 6.83
CA CYS A 51 4.29 15.48 7.90
C CYS A 51 5.58 15.83 8.64
N LEU A 52 5.51 16.87 9.48
CA LEU A 52 6.52 17.24 10.47
C LEU A 52 5.95 17.01 11.87
N ASP A 53 6.58 16.13 12.65
CA ASP A 53 6.23 15.93 14.06
C ASP A 53 6.86 17.06 14.90
N LEU A 54 6.02 17.90 15.50
CA LEU A 54 6.51 19.03 16.34
C LEU A 54 7.07 18.58 17.69
N HIS A 55 6.84 17.35 18.11
CA HIS A 55 7.47 16.78 19.31
C HIS A 55 8.89 16.29 19.05
N ASP A 56 9.19 15.84 17.81
CA ASP A 56 10.53 15.44 17.36
C ASP A 56 10.77 15.93 15.92
N PRO A 57 10.87 17.25 15.70
CA PRO A 57 10.94 17.84 14.35
C PRO A 57 12.22 17.48 13.60
N LEU A 58 13.23 16.99 14.30
CA LEU A 58 14.50 16.54 13.70
C LEU A 58 14.49 15.05 13.30
N TRP A 59 13.44 14.32 13.62
CA TRP A 59 13.31 12.91 13.24
C TRP A 59 13.47 12.71 11.72
N ALA A 60 12.89 13.59 10.93
CA ALA A 60 12.96 13.56 9.47
C ALA A 60 14.38 13.79 8.90
N PHE A 61 15.33 14.25 9.73
CA PHE A 61 16.68 14.67 9.34
C PHE A 61 17.78 13.85 10.03
N ARG A 62 17.45 12.78 10.74
CA ARG A 62 18.41 11.98 11.53
C ARG A 62 19.57 11.40 10.73
N THR A 63 19.37 11.18 9.42
CA THR A 63 20.42 10.65 8.52
C THR A 63 21.48 11.70 8.18
N GLU A 64 21.20 12.98 8.34
CA GLU A 64 22.06 14.09 7.90
C GLU A 64 23.05 14.58 8.98
N ARG A 65 23.03 13.96 10.17
CA ARG A 65 23.91 14.30 11.32
C ARG A 65 23.91 15.79 11.69
N VAL A 66 22.79 16.47 11.48
CA VAL A 66 22.63 17.89 11.81
C VAL A 66 22.40 18.02 13.30
N ALA A 67 23.20 18.87 13.94
CA ALA A 67 23.02 19.23 15.36
C ALA A 67 22.52 20.67 15.43
N PRO A 68 21.36 20.92 16.06
CA PRO A 68 20.87 22.29 16.27
C PRO A 68 21.89 23.10 17.08
N THR A 69 22.30 24.25 16.55
CA THR A 69 23.13 25.23 17.28
C THR A 69 22.29 26.11 18.17
N ASP A 70 21.01 26.28 17.85
CA ASP A 70 20.04 27.04 18.65
C ASP A 70 18.83 26.15 18.98
N PRO A 71 18.19 26.35 20.14
CA PRO A 71 17.04 25.56 20.54
C PRO A 71 15.84 25.86 19.63
N LEU A 72 15.15 24.81 19.24
CA LEU A 72 13.84 24.90 18.58
C LEU A 72 12.79 25.41 19.59
N PRO A 73 11.71 26.06 19.13
CA PRO A 73 10.60 26.41 19.99
C PRO A 73 10.09 25.20 20.77
N PRO A 74 9.74 25.33 22.05
CA PRO A 74 9.10 24.28 22.82
C PRO A 74 7.82 23.80 22.09
N PRO A 75 7.53 22.48 21.99
CA PRO A 75 6.41 21.96 21.20
C PRO A 75 5.07 22.63 21.52
N ALA A 76 4.78 22.88 22.81
CA ALA A 76 3.52 23.52 23.23
C ALA A 76 3.38 24.94 22.73
N GLU A 77 4.45 25.72 22.77
CA GLU A 77 4.49 27.09 22.29
C GLU A 77 4.41 27.15 20.78
N TRP A 78 5.12 26.25 20.11
CA TRP A 78 5.12 26.14 18.67
C TRP A 78 3.73 25.76 18.13
N MET A 79 3.10 24.74 18.71
CA MET A 79 1.72 24.36 18.36
C MET A 79 0.72 25.48 18.61
N ARG A 80 0.88 26.26 19.70
CA ARG A 80 0.03 27.43 19.95
C ARG A 80 0.19 28.47 18.85
N ALA A 81 1.44 28.86 18.52
CA ALA A 81 1.71 29.84 17.47
C ALA A 81 1.14 29.39 16.12
N LEU A 82 1.22 28.09 15.79
CA LEU A 82 0.65 27.53 14.57
C LEU A 82 -0.89 27.54 14.58
N ARG A 83 -1.56 27.18 15.68
CA ARG A 83 -3.03 27.25 15.78
C ARG A 83 -3.59 28.65 15.66
N GLU A 84 -2.84 29.66 16.05
CA GLU A 84 -3.20 31.09 15.91
C GLU A 84 -2.93 31.62 14.49
N SER A 85 -2.29 30.84 13.62
CA SER A 85 -1.96 31.23 12.25
C SER A 85 -3.15 31.07 11.32
N PRO A 86 -3.48 32.07 10.47
CA PRO A 86 -4.50 31.91 9.43
C PRO A 86 -4.12 30.88 8.35
N LEU A 87 -2.86 30.47 8.31
CA LEU A 87 -2.35 29.45 7.38
C LEU A 87 -2.64 28.03 7.85
N VAL A 88 -2.96 27.83 9.12
CA VAL A 88 -3.13 26.52 9.75
C VAL A 88 -4.56 26.35 10.20
N GLY A 89 -5.16 25.24 9.81
CA GLY A 89 -6.51 24.89 10.24
C GLY A 89 -6.60 23.42 10.66
N GLU A 90 -7.81 23.07 11.10
CA GLU A 90 -8.23 21.69 11.28
C GLU A 90 -9.01 21.23 10.03
N ASP A 91 -9.33 19.96 9.93
CA ASP A 91 -10.26 19.50 8.92
C ASP A 91 -11.72 19.78 9.37
N PRO A 92 -12.62 20.37 8.56
CA PRO A 92 -12.56 20.52 7.08
C PRO A 92 -12.10 21.91 6.57
N ASP A 93 -11.44 22.73 7.35
CA ASP A 93 -11.02 24.09 6.94
C ASP A 93 -10.25 24.07 5.60
N ASP A 94 -10.33 25.19 4.86
CA ASP A 94 -9.59 25.30 3.57
C ASP A 94 -8.32 26.13 3.71
N THR A 95 -7.47 25.77 4.67
CA THR A 95 -6.14 26.36 4.90
C THR A 95 -5.04 25.54 4.21
N PRO A 96 -3.90 26.12 3.83
CA PRO A 96 -2.81 25.41 3.16
C PRO A 96 -2.12 24.35 4.04
N LEU A 97 -2.22 24.50 5.35
CA LEU A 97 -1.60 23.63 6.33
C LEU A 97 -2.65 23.04 7.28
N VAL A 98 -2.37 21.85 7.78
CA VAL A 98 -3.18 21.17 8.80
C VAL A 98 -2.30 20.78 9.97
N LEU A 99 -2.72 21.15 11.19
CA LEU A 99 -2.09 20.69 12.43
C LEU A 99 -3.04 19.70 13.12
N ASP A 100 -2.63 18.44 13.23
CA ASP A 100 -3.44 17.43 13.90
C ASP A 100 -3.34 17.51 15.43
N ARG A 101 -4.18 16.71 16.11
CA ARG A 101 -4.22 16.66 17.58
C ARG A 101 -2.96 16.04 18.20
N ALA A 102 -2.22 15.25 17.42
CA ALA A 102 -0.97 14.63 17.84
C ALA A 102 0.25 15.55 17.66
N GLY A 103 0.07 16.80 17.20
CA GLY A 103 1.15 17.76 16.98
C GLY A 103 1.92 17.53 15.67
N ARG A 104 1.31 16.88 14.68
CA ARG A 104 1.90 16.70 13.36
C ARG A 104 1.36 17.76 12.41
N LEU A 105 2.28 18.48 11.76
CA LEU A 105 1.98 19.50 10.76
C LEU A 105 2.09 18.92 9.36
N TYR A 106 1.09 19.17 8.52
CA TYR A 106 0.97 18.66 7.15
C TYR A 106 0.80 19.80 6.15
N LEU A 107 1.27 19.64 4.92
CA LEU A 107 0.63 20.28 3.78
C LEU A 107 -0.74 19.67 3.58
N ARG A 108 -1.76 20.48 3.35
CA ARG A 108 -3.18 20.02 3.25
C ARG A 108 -3.38 18.89 2.26
N ARG A 109 -2.68 18.93 1.11
CA ARG A 109 -2.80 17.86 0.11
C ARG A 109 -2.41 16.49 0.66
N TYR A 110 -1.33 16.40 1.46
CA TYR A 110 -0.88 15.13 2.03
C TYR A 110 -1.79 14.66 3.15
N TRP A 111 -2.33 15.60 3.95
CA TRP A 111 -3.36 15.31 4.92
C TRP A 111 -4.60 14.68 4.28
N LYS A 112 -5.10 15.26 3.18
CA LYS A 112 -6.25 14.73 2.43
C LYS A 112 -5.94 13.33 1.86
N TYR A 113 -4.77 13.13 1.27
CA TYR A 113 -4.37 11.83 0.73
C TYR A 113 -4.24 10.77 1.83
N GLU A 114 -3.58 11.08 2.96
CA GLU A 114 -3.42 10.14 4.07
C GLU A 114 -4.77 9.70 4.63
N ARG A 115 -5.67 10.65 4.86
CA ARG A 115 -7.04 10.34 5.31
C ARG A 115 -7.79 9.48 4.31
N GLN A 116 -7.81 9.87 3.05
CA GLN A 116 -8.50 9.13 1.99
C GLN A 116 -7.98 7.69 1.88
N VAL A 117 -6.66 7.51 1.90
CA VAL A 117 -6.04 6.17 1.88
C VAL A 117 -6.44 5.38 3.13
N ALA A 118 -6.33 5.97 4.33
CA ALA A 118 -6.64 5.29 5.57
C ALA A 118 -8.12 4.88 5.66
N GLU A 119 -9.05 5.76 5.31
CA GLU A 119 -10.50 5.52 5.31
C GLU A 119 -10.86 4.41 4.32
N GLU A 120 -10.33 4.46 3.10
CA GLU A 120 -10.65 3.47 2.07
C GLU A 120 -10.05 2.09 2.38
N LEU A 121 -8.82 2.03 2.89
CA LEU A 121 -8.22 0.76 3.31
C LEU A 121 -8.95 0.16 4.52
N ALA A 122 -9.34 0.98 5.50
CA ALA A 122 -10.12 0.53 6.65
C ALA A 122 -11.49 -0.02 6.22
N ARG A 123 -12.16 0.63 5.27
CA ARG A 123 -13.42 0.18 4.69
C ARG A 123 -13.25 -1.17 3.97
N ARG A 124 -12.25 -1.29 3.09
CA ARG A 124 -11.99 -2.52 2.33
C ARG A 124 -11.57 -3.69 3.21
N ALA A 125 -10.84 -3.44 4.29
CA ALA A 125 -10.44 -4.48 5.22
C ALA A 125 -11.62 -5.13 5.97
N GLN A 126 -12.79 -4.48 5.99
CA GLN A 126 -14.01 -5.04 6.56
C GLN A 126 -14.83 -5.84 5.54
N LEU A 127 -14.52 -5.72 4.24
CA LEU A 127 -15.24 -6.40 3.18
C LEU A 127 -14.60 -7.77 2.93
N CYS A 128 -15.28 -8.83 3.32
CA CYS A 128 -14.84 -10.20 3.08
C CYS A 128 -15.98 -11.07 2.54
N ASP A 129 -15.59 -12.14 1.83
CA ASP A 129 -16.49 -13.21 1.40
C ASP A 129 -16.36 -14.36 2.40
N ASP A 130 -17.29 -14.43 3.36
CA ASP A 130 -17.28 -15.43 4.43
C ASP A 130 -17.90 -16.77 4.02
N GLY A 131 -18.44 -16.87 2.80
CA GLY A 131 -18.99 -18.08 2.28
C GLY A 131 -17.93 -19.20 2.14
N PRO A 132 -18.32 -20.48 2.29
CA PRO A 132 -17.43 -21.59 2.03
C PRO A 132 -17.03 -21.59 0.55
N LEU A 133 -15.77 -21.94 0.29
CA LEU A 133 -15.32 -22.19 -1.09
C LEU A 133 -15.92 -23.51 -1.57
N PRO A 134 -16.32 -23.60 -2.84
CA PRO A 134 -16.69 -24.88 -3.47
C PRO A 134 -15.58 -25.91 -3.33
N ASP A 135 -15.95 -27.19 -3.21
CA ASP A 135 -14.99 -28.27 -3.03
C ASP A 135 -13.98 -28.36 -4.18
N SER A 136 -14.45 -28.17 -5.41
CA SER A 136 -13.61 -28.10 -6.63
C SER A 136 -12.54 -26.99 -6.55
N VAL A 137 -12.89 -25.81 -6.02
CA VAL A 137 -11.95 -24.70 -5.86
C VAL A 137 -10.97 -24.97 -4.71
N ARG A 138 -11.44 -25.60 -3.62
CA ARG A 138 -10.54 -26.01 -2.52
C ARG A 138 -9.54 -27.08 -2.98
N GLU A 139 -9.99 -28.04 -3.76
CA GLU A 139 -9.11 -29.08 -4.33
C GLU A 139 -8.11 -28.48 -5.31
N LEU A 140 -8.56 -27.62 -6.22
CA LEU A 140 -7.66 -26.88 -7.11
C LEU A 140 -6.61 -26.08 -6.33
N ALA A 141 -6.99 -25.42 -5.21
CA ALA A 141 -6.05 -24.70 -4.37
C ALA A 141 -5.01 -25.65 -3.74
N ARG A 142 -5.40 -26.86 -3.34
CA ARG A 142 -4.44 -27.87 -2.85
C ARG A 142 -3.50 -28.34 -3.96
N GLU A 143 -4.05 -28.68 -5.12
CA GLU A 143 -3.26 -29.11 -6.26
C GLU A 143 -2.26 -28.03 -6.70
N LEU A 144 -2.67 -26.79 -6.89
CA LEU A 144 -1.80 -25.67 -7.31
C LEU A 144 -0.57 -25.48 -6.41
N PHE A 145 -0.69 -25.76 -5.12
CA PHE A 145 0.39 -25.59 -4.15
C PHE A 145 0.99 -26.91 -3.67
N HIS A 146 0.50 -28.05 -4.18
CA HIS A 146 1.11 -29.34 -3.89
C HIS A 146 2.51 -29.43 -4.49
N ARG A 147 3.49 -29.71 -3.64
CA ARG A 147 4.89 -29.97 -4.03
C ARG A 147 5.33 -31.25 -3.33
N GLU A 148 5.85 -32.19 -4.10
CA GLU A 148 6.24 -33.54 -3.65
C GLU A 148 7.25 -33.53 -2.47
N ASP A 149 8.07 -32.46 -2.35
CA ASP A 149 9.11 -32.35 -1.32
C ASP A 149 8.62 -31.85 0.06
N ARG A 150 7.32 -31.69 0.30
CA ARG A 150 6.80 -31.08 1.54
C ARG A 150 6.04 -32.05 2.44
N ASN A 151 6.77 -32.87 3.16
CA ASN A 151 6.23 -33.65 4.29
C ASN A 151 6.45 -32.97 5.65
N THR A 152 6.58 -31.62 5.70
CA THR A 152 7.00 -30.90 6.91
C THR A 152 5.86 -30.44 7.81
N GLY A 153 4.61 -30.63 7.44
CA GLY A 153 3.46 -30.13 8.24
C GLY A 153 3.33 -28.59 8.27
N GLU A 154 4.30 -27.86 7.73
CA GLU A 154 4.31 -26.38 7.68
C GLU A 154 3.26 -25.85 6.71
N LEU A 155 2.75 -24.63 7.00
CA LEU A 155 1.84 -23.90 6.13
C LEU A 155 2.58 -23.39 4.88
N ASP A 156 2.00 -23.63 3.72
CA ASP A 156 2.42 -22.92 2.51
C ASP A 156 1.84 -21.50 2.50
N TRP A 157 2.68 -20.52 2.80
CA TRP A 157 2.26 -19.12 2.85
C TRP A 157 1.83 -18.57 1.48
N GLN A 158 2.24 -19.17 0.35
CA GLN A 158 1.72 -18.83 -0.98
C GLN A 158 0.27 -19.32 -1.14
N GLN A 159 -0.06 -20.51 -0.61
CA GLN A 159 -1.45 -20.98 -0.55
C GLN A 159 -2.29 -20.12 0.39
N VAL A 160 -1.77 -19.78 1.58
CA VAL A 160 -2.44 -18.86 2.51
C VAL A 160 -2.71 -17.53 1.83
N ALA A 161 -1.72 -16.93 1.15
CA ALA A 161 -1.88 -15.66 0.43
C ALA A 161 -2.99 -15.75 -0.62
N SER A 162 -3.06 -16.86 -1.36
CA SER A 162 -4.10 -17.06 -2.37
C SER A 162 -5.49 -17.19 -1.75
N LEU A 163 -5.62 -17.93 -0.67
CA LEU A 163 -6.90 -18.07 0.04
C LEU A 163 -7.34 -16.74 0.69
N VAL A 164 -6.41 -15.98 1.28
CA VAL A 164 -6.70 -14.65 1.81
C VAL A 164 -7.17 -13.72 0.69
N ALA A 165 -6.49 -13.72 -0.47
CA ALA A 165 -6.88 -12.92 -1.62
C ALA A 165 -8.26 -13.33 -2.20
N LEU A 166 -8.71 -14.59 -2.01
CA LEU A 166 -10.06 -15.01 -2.38
C LEU A 166 -11.12 -14.51 -1.37
N ARG A 167 -10.78 -14.45 -0.11
CA ARG A 167 -11.70 -14.01 0.95
C ARG A 167 -11.81 -12.49 1.03
N GLN A 168 -10.67 -11.79 1.14
CA GLN A 168 -10.61 -10.35 1.38
C GLN A 168 -10.79 -9.53 0.09
N ARG A 169 -11.46 -8.38 0.19
CA ARG A 169 -11.53 -7.40 -0.91
C ARG A 169 -10.27 -6.56 -1.05
N PHE A 170 -9.46 -6.52 -0.01
CA PHE A 170 -8.13 -5.93 -0.01
C PHE A 170 -7.12 -6.97 0.46
N CYS A 171 -6.01 -7.14 -0.26
CA CYS A 171 -4.96 -8.08 0.12
C CYS A 171 -3.59 -7.51 -0.24
N VAL A 172 -2.66 -7.60 0.70
CA VAL A 172 -1.24 -7.29 0.49
C VAL A 172 -0.45 -8.58 0.58
N ILE A 173 0.31 -8.89 -0.46
CA ILE A 173 1.25 -10.02 -0.49
C ILE A 173 2.66 -9.44 -0.50
N THR A 174 3.31 -9.45 0.65
CA THR A 174 4.67 -8.92 0.81
C THR A 174 5.71 -10.02 0.97
N GLY A 175 6.94 -9.71 0.64
CA GLY A 175 8.08 -10.62 0.80
C GLY A 175 9.26 -10.19 -0.06
N GLY A 176 10.45 -10.64 0.32
CA GLY A 176 11.69 -10.34 -0.39
C GLY A 176 11.74 -10.85 -1.84
N PRO A 177 12.80 -10.52 -2.57
CA PRO A 177 13.03 -11.04 -3.91
C PRO A 177 13.09 -12.58 -3.90
N GLY A 178 12.44 -13.22 -4.89
CA GLY A 178 12.48 -14.69 -5.01
C GLY A 178 11.50 -15.46 -4.12
N THR A 179 10.66 -14.80 -3.31
CA THR A 179 9.63 -15.46 -2.49
C THR A 179 8.43 -15.99 -3.28
N GLY A 180 8.33 -15.66 -4.57
CA GLY A 180 7.28 -16.15 -5.46
C GLY A 180 6.00 -15.31 -5.45
N LYS A 181 6.08 -14.01 -5.19
CA LYS A 181 4.93 -13.08 -5.25
C LYS A 181 4.14 -13.22 -6.54
N THR A 182 4.80 -13.10 -7.69
CA THR A 182 4.14 -13.19 -9.02
C THR A 182 3.59 -14.61 -9.32
N TYR A 183 4.24 -15.67 -8.77
CA TYR A 183 3.68 -17.01 -8.82
C TYR A 183 2.37 -17.11 -8.03
N SER A 184 2.32 -16.51 -6.85
CA SER A 184 1.10 -16.45 -6.04
C SER A 184 -0.03 -15.73 -6.77
N VAL A 185 0.26 -14.65 -7.52
CA VAL A 185 -0.74 -13.92 -8.31
C VAL A 185 -1.35 -14.80 -9.40
N ALA A 186 -0.53 -15.53 -10.16
CA ALA A 186 -1.05 -16.43 -11.19
C ALA A 186 -2.04 -17.43 -10.59
N ASN A 187 -1.71 -18.02 -9.45
CA ASN A 187 -2.59 -18.94 -8.74
C ASN A 187 -3.84 -18.26 -8.19
N VAL A 188 -3.71 -17.05 -7.63
CA VAL A 188 -4.87 -16.25 -7.18
C VAL A 188 -5.84 -16.01 -8.32
N LEU A 189 -5.34 -15.61 -9.50
CA LEU A 189 -6.19 -15.37 -10.67
C LEU A 189 -6.88 -16.67 -11.13
N VAL A 190 -6.15 -17.78 -11.21
CA VAL A 190 -6.75 -19.09 -11.55
C VAL A 190 -7.89 -19.43 -10.57
N LEU A 191 -7.66 -19.27 -9.28
CA LEU A 191 -8.67 -19.57 -8.25
C LEU A 191 -9.86 -18.60 -8.30
N LEU A 192 -9.66 -17.31 -8.58
CA LEU A 192 -10.74 -16.33 -8.73
C LEU A 192 -11.61 -16.64 -9.96
N PHE A 193 -11.01 -17.01 -11.08
CA PHE A 193 -11.74 -17.39 -12.27
C PHE A 193 -12.48 -18.72 -12.09
N ALA A 194 -11.85 -19.71 -11.44
CA ALA A 194 -12.49 -20.96 -11.08
C ALA A 194 -13.69 -20.74 -10.13
N LEU A 195 -13.53 -19.89 -9.14
CA LEU A 195 -14.61 -19.51 -8.21
C LEU A 195 -15.78 -18.84 -8.94
N ALA A 196 -15.49 -17.93 -9.87
CA ALA A 196 -16.52 -17.29 -10.68
C ALA A 196 -17.27 -18.31 -11.55
N GLN A 197 -16.55 -19.25 -12.19
CA GLN A 197 -17.14 -20.34 -12.99
C GLN A 197 -18.04 -21.25 -12.15
N GLU A 198 -17.57 -21.71 -10.99
CA GLU A 198 -18.34 -22.57 -10.08
C GLU A 198 -19.61 -21.87 -9.55
N ARG A 199 -19.53 -20.54 -9.31
CA ARG A 199 -20.68 -19.73 -8.92
C ARG A 199 -21.55 -19.28 -10.10
N ARG A 200 -21.25 -19.73 -11.32
CA ARG A 200 -21.94 -19.35 -12.57
C ARG A 200 -22.00 -17.85 -12.79
N LEU A 201 -20.96 -17.15 -12.39
CA LEU A 201 -20.76 -15.73 -12.63
C LEU A 201 -19.97 -15.52 -13.94
N ARG A 202 -20.05 -14.33 -14.53
CA ARG A 202 -19.16 -13.97 -15.63
C ARG A 202 -17.70 -13.99 -15.18
N PRO A 203 -16.75 -14.25 -16.09
CA PRO A 203 -15.33 -14.10 -15.79
C PRO A 203 -15.02 -12.69 -15.28
N PRO A 204 -14.19 -12.55 -14.22
CA PRO A 204 -13.85 -11.25 -13.68
C PRO A 204 -13.00 -10.43 -14.67
N ARG A 205 -13.28 -9.14 -14.76
CA ARG A 205 -12.43 -8.18 -15.47
C ARG A 205 -11.24 -7.84 -14.58
N VAL A 206 -10.03 -8.10 -15.07
CA VAL A 206 -8.79 -7.95 -14.32
C VAL A 206 -7.94 -6.84 -14.93
N GLU A 207 -7.47 -5.92 -14.09
CA GLU A 207 -6.44 -4.96 -14.40
C GLU A 207 -5.13 -5.36 -13.72
N LEU A 208 -4.06 -5.50 -14.52
CA LEU A 208 -2.71 -5.79 -14.05
C LEU A 208 -1.88 -4.53 -14.15
N LEU A 209 -1.42 -4.02 -13.02
CA LEU A 209 -0.81 -2.70 -12.91
C LEU A 209 0.59 -2.77 -12.29
N ALA A 210 1.42 -1.79 -12.62
CA ALA A 210 2.68 -1.54 -11.95
C ALA A 210 3.01 -0.03 -11.98
N PRO A 211 3.89 0.46 -11.10
CA PRO A 211 4.25 1.89 -11.08
C PRO A 211 5.06 2.30 -12.32
N THR A 212 5.84 1.40 -12.92
CA THR A 212 6.70 1.68 -14.07
C THR A 212 6.44 0.75 -15.25
N GLY A 213 6.75 1.19 -16.47
CA GLY A 213 6.62 0.37 -17.68
C GLY A 213 7.48 -0.90 -17.64
N LYS A 214 8.69 -0.81 -17.06
CA LYS A 214 9.58 -1.98 -16.89
C LYS A 214 8.99 -3.01 -15.92
N ALA A 215 8.37 -2.57 -14.83
CA ALA A 215 7.72 -3.45 -13.89
C ALA A 215 6.45 -4.09 -14.52
N ALA A 216 5.66 -3.33 -15.27
CA ALA A 216 4.51 -3.86 -16.00
C ALA A 216 4.91 -4.94 -17.02
N ALA A 217 5.96 -4.72 -17.81
CA ALA A 217 6.46 -5.73 -18.74
C ALA A 217 6.89 -7.03 -18.01
N ARG A 218 7.64 -6.89 -16.89
CA ARG A 218 8.05 -8.05 -16.07
C ARG A 218 6.88 -8.81 -15.46
N LEU A 219 5.83 -8.10 -15.01
CA LEU A 219 4.62 -8.71 -14.50
C LEU A 219 3.95 -9.55 -15.60
N ALA A 220 3.80 -8.98 -16.81
CA ALA A 220 3.20 -9.66 -17.95
C ALA A 220 3.96 -10.92 -18.35
N GLU A 221 5.29 -10.82 -18.51
CA GLU A 221 6.16 -11.96 -18.84
C GLU A 221 6.10 -13.07 -17.78
N SER A 222 6.20 -12.68 -16.50
CA SER A 222 6.15 -13.63 -15.39
C SER A 222 4.81 -14.33 -15.28
N LEU A 223 3.70 -13.60 -15.50
CA LEU A 223 2.37 -14.17 -15.48
C LEU A 223 2.16 -15.16 -16.64
N ALA A 224 2.59 -14.80 -17.85
CA ALA A 224 2.54 -15.71 -19.01
C ALA A 224 3.34 -16.99 -18.76
N ALA A 225 4.55 -16.88 -18.22
CA ALA A 225 5.39 -18.03 -17.88
C ALA A 225 4.74 -18.92 -16.81
N ASN A 226 4.10 -18.32 -15.79
CA ASN A 226 3.42 -19.08 -14.75
C ASN A 226 2.13 -19.74 -15.26
N LYS A 227 1.37 -19.08 -16.14
CA LYS A 227 0.21 -19.72 -16.83
C LYS A 227 0.63 -20.99 -17.55
N LYS A 228 1.71 -20.93 -18.34
CA LYS A 228 2.24 -22.10 -19.05
C LYS A 228 2.61 -23.24 -18.09
N LYS A 229 3.28 -22.95 -16.98
CA LYS A 229 3.61 -23.96 -15.96
C LYS A 229 2.36 -24.59 -15.32
N ILE A 230 1.29 -23.82 -15.10
CA ILE A 230 0.04 -24.33 -14.57
C ILE A 230 -0.65 -25.21 -15.62
N GLU A 231 -0.63 -24.82 -16.89
CA GLU A 231 -1.18 -25.58 -18.00
C GLU A 231 -0.48 -26.94 -18.16
N GLU A 232 0.87 -26.97 -18.09
CA GLU A 232 1.70 -28.19 -18.15
C GLU A 232 1.36 -29.21 -17.04
N ARG A 233 0.72 -28.78 -15.94
CA ARG A 233 0.28 -29.65 -14.85
C ARG A 233 -1.03 -30.40 -15.17
N GLY A 234 -1.73 -30.00 -16.21
CA GLY A 234 -2.93 -30.69 -16.70
C GLY A 234 -4.11 -30.68 -15.73
N LEU A 235 -4.21 -29.69 -14.83
CA LEU A 235 -5.30 -29.56 -13.86
C LEU A 235 -6.61 -29.19 -14.57
N PRO A 236 -7.68 -30.05 -14.56
CA PRO A 236 -8.84 -29.87 -15.43
C PRO A 236 -9.55 -28.53 -15.25
N LEU A 237 -9.80 -28.10 -14.00
CA LEU A 237 -10.48 -26.84 -13.72
C LEU A 237 -9.60 -25.64 -14.06
N ALA A 238 -8.28 -25.72 -13.82
CA ALA A 238 -7.34 -24.68 -14.24
C ALA A 238 -7.33 -24.53 -15.76
N ALA A 239 -7.26 -25.61 -16.51
CA ALA A 239 -7.23 -25.60 -17.96
C ALA A 239 -8.45 -24.90 -18.58
N GLN A 240 -9.62 -25.01 -17.95
CA GLN A 240 -10.84 -24.35 -18.42
C GLN A 240 -10.77 -22.81 -18.26
N VAL A 241 -10.14 -22.30 -17.22
CA VAL A 241 -10.15 -20.88 -16.91
C VAL A 241 -8.91 -20.12 -17.39
N LEU A 242 -7.78 -20.80 -17.57
CA LEU A 242 -6.52 -20.21 -18.01
C LEU A 242 -6.63 -19.34 -19.28
N PRO A 243 -7.37 -19.73 -20.34
CA PRO A 243 -7.49 -18.90 -21.55
C PRO A 243 -8.09 -17.52 -21.28
N SER A 244 -8.99 -17.41 -20.30
CA SER A 244 -9.69 -16.16 -19.95
C SER A 244 -8.87 -15.22 -19.05
N ILE A 245 -7.77 -15.68 -18.48
CA ILE A 245 -6.93 -14.85 -17.59
C ILE A 245 -6.02 -13.95 -18.43
N PRO A 246 -6.13 -12.60 -18.31
CA PRO A 246 -5.28 -11.68 -19.07
C PRO A 246 -3.83 -11.76 -18.59
N THR A 247 -2.91 -11.44 -19.50
CA THR A 247 -1.46 -11.33 -19.21
C THR A 247 -0.91 -9.94 -19.49
N GLU A 248 -1.69 -9.08 -20.15
CA GLU A 248 -1.28 -7.71 -20.42
C GLU A 248 -1.27 -6.88 -19.15
N ALA A 249 -0.18 -6.18 -18.91
CA ALA A 249 -0.03 -5.26 -17.79
C ALA A 249 0.30 -3.85 -18.28
N LYS A 250 -0.13 -2.84 -17.52
CA LYS A 250 0.10 -1.43 -17.85
C LYS A 250 0.53 -0.64 -16.61
N THR A 251 1.02 0.57 -16.81
CA THR A 251 1.34 1.44 -15.67
C THR A 251 0.07 1.97 -15.02
N ILE A 252 0.14 2.27 -13.71
CA ILE A 252 -0.97 2.88 -12.97
C ILE A 252 -1.40 4.17 -13.67
N HIS A 253 -0.46 5.03 -14.04
CA HIS A 253 -0.75 6.28 -14.75
C HIS A 253 -1.50 6.06 -16.06
N ARG A 254 -1.10 5.05 -16.85
CA ARG A 254 -1.79 4.71 -18.10
C ARG A 254 -3.19 4.16 -17.84
N CYS A 255 -3.36 3.42 -16.76
CA CYS A 255 -4.66 2.88 -16.36
C CYS A 255 -5.62 4.00 -15.92
N LEU A 256 -5.15 4.90 -15.07
CA LEU A 256 -5.95 6.02 -14.59
C LEU A 256 -6.24 7.06 -15.69
N GLY A 257 -5.38 7.14 -16.70
CA GLY A 257 -5.49 8.14 -17.78
C GLY A 257 -5.21 9.56 -17.27
N THR A 258 -4.16 10.19 -17.78
CA THR A 258 -3.83 11.57 -17.38
C THR A 258 -4.74 12.57 -18.11
N ARG A 259 -5.25 13.58 -17.41
CA ARG A 259 -6.01 14.71 -17.99
C ARG A 259 -5.05 15.88 -18.26
N GLY A 260 -4.86 16.21 -19.54
CA GLY A 260 -4.02 17.34 -19.97
C GLY A 260 -2.53 17.15 -19.67
N GLU A 261 -1.80 18.27 -19.54
CA GLU A 261 -0.37 18.28 -19.21
C GLU A 261 -0.07 18.09 -17.70
N SER A 262 -1.09 18.04 -16.87
CA SER A 262 -0.94 17.89 -15.41
C SER A 262 -0.82 16.42 -15.02
N ALA A 263 0.30 16.06 -14.42
CA ALA A 263 0.51 14.72 -13.83
C ALA A 263 -0.36 14.44 -12.58
N VAL A 264 -1.17 15.40 -12.14
CA VAL A 264 -1.94 15.36 -10.87
C VAL A 264 -3.43 15.09 -11.12
N SER A 265 -3.92 15.14 -12.36
CA SER A 265 -5.34 14.94 -12.68
C SER A 265 -5.53 13.72 -13.56
N PHE A 266 -6.39 12.81 -13.13
CA PHE A 266 -6.67 11.55 -13.83
C PHE A 266 -8.10 11.53 -14.41
N TYR A 267 -8.29 10.70 -15.43
CA TYR A 267 -9.60 10.46 -16.04
C TYR A 267 -10.47 9.57 -15.15
N HIS A 268 -9.85 8.52 -14.57
CA HIS A 268 -10.54 7.65 -13.61
C HIS A 268 -10.32 8.15 -12.18
N ASP A 269 -11.40 8.32 -11.47
CA ASP A 269 -11.52 8.82 -10.10
C ASP A 269 -12.77 8.24 -9.43
N ALA A 270 -13.22 8.81 -8.32
CA ALA A 270 -14.40 8.35 -7.59
C ALA A 270 -15.71 8.54 -8.38
N GLU A 271 -15.78 9.55 -9.26
CA GLU A 271 -16.95 9.84 -10.08
C GLU A 271 -16.96 9.01 -11.38
N ASN A 272 -15.78 8.58 -11.82
CA ASN A 272 -15.59 7.76 -13.01
C ASN A 272 -14.66 6.57 -12.71
N PRO A 273 -15.08 5.58 -11.92
CA PRO A 273 -14.23 4.48 -11.50
C PRO A 273 -13.82 3.56 -12.65
N LEU A 274 -12.79 2.76 -12.42
CA LEU A 274 -12.32 1.74 -13.35
C LEU A 274 -13.39 0.66 -13.57
N LEU A 275 -13.44 0.12 -14.79
CA LEU A 275 -14.34 -0.99 -15.12
C LEU A 275 -13.67 -2.34 -14.83
N ALA A 276 -13.30 -2.57 -13.58
CA ALA A 276 -12.57 -3.78 -13.14
C ALA A 276 -13.23 -4.42 -11.93
N ASP A 277 -13.18 -5.76 -11.87
CA ASP A 277 -13.62 -6.55 -10.72
C ASP A 277 -12.44 -6.96 -9.82
N VAL A 278 -11.24 -7.04 -10.42
CA VAL A 278 -9.98 -7.37 -9.73
C VAL A 278 -8.88 -6.45 -10.25
N ILE A 279 -8.17 -5.83 -9.35
CA ILE A 279 -7.01 -4.99 -9.65
C ILE A 279 -5.81 -5.57 -8.91
N VAL A 280 -4.77 -5.89 -9.66
CA VAL A 280 -3.50 -6.39 -9.13
C VAL A 280 -2.43 -5.34 -9.40
N VAL A 281 -1.70 -4.95 -8.38
CA VAL A 281 -0.61 -3.98 -8.48
C VAL A 281 0.68 -4.62 -8.02
N ASP A 282 1.63 -4.78 -8.93
CA ASP A 282 2.99 -5.25 -8.60
C ASP A 282 3.93 -4.08 -8.31
N GLU A 283 5.00 -4.35 -7.56
CA GLU A 283 5.99 -3.36 -7.09
C GLU A 283 5.33 -2.18 -6.34
N ALA A 284 4.31 -2.48 -5.51
CA ALA A 284 3.54 -1.46 -4.79
C ALA A 284 4.38 -0.66 -3.76
N SER A 285 5.57 -1.13 -3.38
CA SER A 285 6.53 -0.38 -2.56
C SER A 285 7.02 0.93 -3.20
N MET A 286 6.92 1.04 -4.54
CA MET A 286 7.30 2.24 -5.29
C MET A 286 6.16 3.25 -5.47
N ILE A 287 4.98 2.97 -4.92
CA ILE A 287 3.81 3.86 -5.04
C ILE A 287 3.86 4.85 -3.88
N ASP A 288 3.88 6.15 -4.21
CA ASP A 288 3.76 7.23 -3.24
C ASP A 288 2.32 7.42 -2.74
N LEU A 289 2.16 8.23 -1.69
CA LEU A 289 0.86 8.49 -1.07
C LEU A 289 -0.16 9.12 -2.03
N GLY A 290 0.29 10.05 -2.90
CA GLY A 290 -0.60 10.72 -3.86
C GLY A 290 -1.13 9.76 -4.91
N LEU A 291 -0.24 8.97 -5.52
CA LEU A 291 -0.63 7.98 -6.53
C LEU A 291 -1.51 6.88 -5.91
N MET A 292 -1.25 6.46 -4.67
CA MET A 292 -2.10 5.50 -3.95
C MET A 292 -3.50 6.08 -3.71
N ALA A 293 -3.60 7.34 -3.28
CA ALA A 293 -4.89 8.01 -3.08
C ALA A 293 -5.71 8.07 -4.37
N HIS A 294 -5.09 8.45 -5.49
CA HIS A 294 -5.75 8.49 -6.79
C HIS A 294 -6.15 7.09 -7.29
N LEU A 295 -5.29 6.09 -7.11
CA LEU A 295 -5.62 4.71 -7.45
C LEU A 295 -6.84 4.23 -6.65
N LEU A 296 -6.83 4.40 -5.34
CA LEU A 296 -7.92 3.96 -4.46
C LEU A 296 -9.24 4.67 -4.78
N ALA A 297 -9.20 5.95 -5.15
CA ALA A 297 -10.39 6.69 -5.61
C ALA A 297 -11.00 6.09 -6.89
N ALA A 298 -10.15 5.59 -7.80
CA ALA A 298 -10.58 5.01 -9.06
C ALA A 298 -11.00 3.53 -8.97
N VAL A 299 -10.60 2.83 -7.89
CA VAL A 299 -10.96 1.41 -7.69
C VAL A 299 -12.42 1.29 -7.28
N PRO A 300 -13.28 0.57 -8.04
CA PRO A 300 -14.69 0.39 -7.67
C PRO A 300 -14.85 -0.15 -6.24
N PRO A 301 -15.88 0.25 -5.50
CA PRO A 301 -16.08 -0.16 -4.10
C PRO A 301 -16.08 -1.68 -3.90
N GLU A 302 -16.66 -2.42 -4.85
CA GLU A 302 -16.79 -3.88 -4.80
C GLU A 302 -15.61 -4.62 -5.44
N ALA A 303 -14.72 -3.91 -6.12
CA ALA A 303 -13.57 -4.53 -6.76
C ALA A 303 -12.55 -5.03 -5.72
N ARG A 304 -11.89 -6.12 -6.05
CA ARG A 304 -10.80 -6.70 -5.26
C ARG A 304 -9.50 -6.01 -5.61
N LEU A 305 -8.79 -5.53 -4.61
CA LEU A 305 -7.47 -4.89 -4.76
C LEU A 305 -6.39 -5.77 -4.13
N ILE A 306 -5.41 -6.17 -4.93
CA ILE A 306 -4.28 -7.00 -4.50
C ILE A 306 -2.99 -6.23 -4.75
N LEU A 307 -2.28 -5.88 -3.69
CA LEU A 307 -0.98 -5.21 -3.75
C LEU A 307 0.15 -6.22 -3.52
N LEU A 308 1.15 -6.16 -4.38
CA LEU A 308 2.37 -6.95 -4.26
C LEU A 308 3.57 -6.02 -4.09
N GLY A 309 4.44 -6.34 -3.17
CA GLY A 309 5.64 -5.54 -2.98
C GLY A 309 6.58 -6.16 -1.96
N ASP A 310 7.64 -5.46 -1.69
CA ASP A 310 8.61 -5.82 -0.67
C ASP A 310 8.65 -4.68 0.36
N GLU A 311 8.20 -4.96 1.58
CA GLU A 311 8.15 -3.95 2.66
C GLU A 311 9.53 -3.43 3.07
N TYR A 312 10.61 -4.13 2.70
CA TYR A 312 11.99 -3.74 3.00
C TYR A 312 12.70 -3.09 1.81
N GLN A 313 12.07 -3.01 0.63
CA GLN A 313 12.63 -2.26 -0.49
C GLN A 313 12.60 -0.75 -0.23
N LEU A 314 13.47 -0.03 -0.94
CA LEU A 314 13.47 1.43 -0.93
C LEU A 314 12.07 1.94 -1.30
N ALA A 315 11.56 2.84 -0.45
CA ALA A 315 10.29 3.53 -0.67
C ALA A 315 10.32 4.35 -1.98
N SER A 316 9.16 4.84 -2.40
CA SER A 316 9.00 5.78 -3.51
C SER A 316 9.94 7.00 -3.37
N VAL A 317 10.28 7.62 -4.49
CA VAL A 317 11.05 8.87 -4.50
C VAL A 317 10.23 10.03 -3.94
N GLU A 318 8.90 10.00 -4.11
CA GLU A 318 7.97 10.97 -3.55
C GLU A 318 7.50 10.57 -2.14
N ALA A 319 6.86 11.54 -1.45
CA ALA A 319 6.50 11.39 -0.04
C ALA A 319 5.46 10.29 0.21
N GLY A 320 5.71 9.46 1.23
CA GLY A 320 4.82 8.46 1.78
C GLY A 320 5.12 7.03 1.35
N ALA A 321 5.60 6.21 2.28
CA ALA A 321 5.89 4.78 2.11
C ALA A 321 4.66 3.92 2.45
N VAL A 322 3.57 4.06 1.69
CA VAL A 322 2.24 3.50 2.03
C VAL A 322 2.28 1.99 2.26
N LEU A 323 2.97 1.22 1.41
CA LEU A 323 3.04 -0.24 1.58
C LEU A 323 3.74 -0.63 2.88
N GLY A 324 4.85 0.04 3.21
CA GLY A 324 5.58 -0.18 4.46
C GLY A 324 4.70 0.10 5.68
N ASP A 325 3.96 1.20 5.67
CA ASP A 325 3.06 1.58 6.75
C ASP A 325 1.92 0.57 6.94
N ILE A 326 1.30 0.11 5.85
CA ILE A 326 0.27 -0.95 5.89
C ILE A 326 0.86 -2.24 6.48
N CYS A 327 2.06 -2.64 6.05
CA CYS A 327 2.72 -3.84 6.55
C CYS A 327 3.09 -3.70 8.03
N ASN A 328 3.53 -2.51 8.48
CA ASN A 328 3.91 -2.25 9.86
C ASN A 328 2.71 -2.27 10.83
N LEU A 329 1.53 -1.83 10.41
CA LEU A 329 0.30 -1.96 11.19
C LEU A 329 -0.03 -3.42 11.52
N GLY A 330 0.41 -4.36 10.67
CA GLY A 330 0.33 -5.80 10.89
C GLY A 330 1.62 -6.43 11.44
N ALA A 331 2.65 -5.64 11.81
CA ALA A 331 3.92 -6.17 12.30
C ALA A 331 3.74 -6.89 13.64
N GLY A 332 4.02 -8.20 13.66
CA GLY A 332 3.84 -9.05 14.83
C GLY A 332 2.41 -9.56 15.04
N SER A 333 1.42 -9.08 14.30
CA SER A 333 0.07 -9.62 14.37
C SER A 333 -0.07 -10.85 13.48
N SER A 334 -0.65 -11.86 14.05
CA SER A 334 -1.28 -12.95 13.32
C SER A 334 -2.63 -12.48 12.79
N PHE A 335 -3.19 -13.21 11.87
CA PHE A 335 -4.60 -13.04 11.48
C PHE A 335 -5.52 -13.06 12.71
N SER A 336 -6.70 -12.46 12.58
CA SER A 336 -7.74 -12.57 13.59
C SER A 336 -8.18 -14.02 13.80
N VAL A 337 -8.82 -14.29 14.93
CA VAL A 337 -9.40 -15.61 15.21
C VAL A 337 -10.39 -16.04 14.11
N SER A 338 -11.16 -15.10 13.56
CA SER A 338 -12.11 -15.39 12.49
C SER A 338 -11.41 -15.78 11.19
N GLN A 339 -10.30 -15.11 10.84
CA GLN A 339 -9.50 -15.44 9.67
C GLN A 339 -8.85 -16.82 9.79
N TRP A 340 -8.29 -17.15 10.97
CA TRP A 340 -7.73 -18.47 11.21
C TRP A 340 -8.76 -19.58 11.11
N ARG A 341 -9.94 -19.42 11.70
CA ARG A 341 -11.03 -20.40 11.61
C ARG A 341 -11.49 -20.62 10.17
N TRP A 342 -11.60 -19.54 9.39
CA TRP A 342 -11.94 -19.66 7.98
C TRP A 342 -10.86 -20.42 7.20
N LEU A 343 -9.57 -20.14 7.44
CA LEU A 343 -8.46 -20.87 6.82
C LEU A 343 -8.48 -22.35 7.23
N GLU A 344 -8.72 -22.68 8.49
CA GLU A 344 -8.85 -24.08 8.95
C GLU A 344 -9.92 -24.84 8.15
N GLN A 345 -11.06 -24.22 7.89
CA GLN A 345 -12.12 -24.81 7.05
C GLN A 345 -11.64 -25.07 5.62
N GLN A 346 -10.88 -24.14 5.02
CA GLN A 346 -10.37 -24.30 3.67
C GLN A 346 -9.27 -25.38 3.58
N PHE A 347 -8.41 -25.47 4.59
CA PHE A 347 -7.37 -26.49 4.65
C PHE A 347 -7.91 -27.86 5.09
N GLY A 348 -9.09 -27.93 5.70
CA GLY A 348 -9.67 -29.16 6.27
C GLY A 348 -8.84 -29.75 7.41
N ARG A 349 -8.06 -28.94 8.11
CA ARG A 349 -7.25 -29.33 9.27
C ARG A 349 -7.10 -28.19 10.27
N THR A 350 -6.87 -28.50 11.53
CA THR A 350 -6.53 -27.52 12.56
C THR A 350 -5.19 -26.86 12.25
N LEU A 351 -5.13 -25.55 12.38
CA LEU A 351 -3.93 -24.74 12.17
C LEU A 351 -3.42 -24.23 13.52
N PRO A 352 -2.09 -24.05 13.69
CA PRO A 352 -1.52 -23.49 14.89
C PRO A 352 -1.85 -21.99 14.97
N VAL A 353 -2.94 -21.65 15.67
CA VAL A 353 -3.31 -20.24 15.90
C VAL A 353 -2.31 -19.64 16.88
N PRO A 354 -1.55 -18.60 16.50
CA PRO A 354 -0.61 -17.95 17.42
C PRO A 354 -1.32 -17.37 18.64
N GLY A 355 -0.70 -17.51 19.82
CA GLY A 355 -1.17 -16.83 21.02
C GLY A 355 -1.19 -15.30 20.79
N GLY A 356 -2.29 -14.64 21.21
CA GLY A 356 -2.46 -13.19 21.01
C GLY A 356 -3.06 -12.79 19.66
N ALA A 357 -3.67 -13.73 18.92
CA ALA A 357 -4.44 -13.40 17.72
C ALA A 357 -5.53 -12.36 18.03
N PRO A 358 -5.66 -11.28 17.23
CA PRO A 358 -6.68 -10.24 17.43
C PRO A 358 -8.08 -10.86 17.43
N PRO A 359 -8.98 -10.46 18.35
CA PRO A 359 -10.32 -11.03 18.42
C PRO A 359 -11.23 -10.59 17.26
N ARG A 360 -10.93 -9.46 16.63
CA ARG A 360 -11.73 -8.86 15.54
C ARG A 360 -10.92 -8.78 14.25
N ALA A 361 -11.62 -8.82 13.12
CA ALA A 361 -11.04 -8.58 11.81
C ALA A 361 -10.48 -7.15 11.67
N GLY A 362 -9.45 -6.99 10.81
CA GLY A 362 -8.82 -5.70 10.55
C GLY A 362 -7.79 -5.79 9.43
N LEU A 363 -7.02 -4.74 9.23
CA LEU A 363 -5.97 -4.70 8.19
C LEU A 363 -4.96 -5.85 8.31
N TRP A 364 -4.70 -6.36 9.51
CA TRP A 364 -3.85 -7.54 9.72
C TRP A 364 -4.36 -8.81 9.02
N ASP A 365 -5.68 -8.93 8.78
CA ASP A 365 -6.26 -10.05 8.02
C ASP A 365 -6.02 -9.95 6.52
N CYS A 366 -5.59 -8.77 6.07
CA CYS A 366 -5.36 -8.47 4.66
C CYS A 366 -3.88 -8.60 4.26
N VAL A 367 -2.94 -8.74 5.22
CA VAL A 367 -1.50 -8.73 4.94
C VAL A 367 -0.91 -10.12 5.10
N VAL A 368 -0.32 -10.65 4.03
CA VAL A 368 0.37 -11.95 4.04
C VAL A 368 1.83 -11.79 3.69
N ARG A 369 2.72 -12.28 4.59
CA ARG A 369 4.17 -12.23 4.39
C ARG A 369 4.70 -13.57 3.90
N LEU A 370 5.30 -13.56 2.70
CA LEU A 370 5.99 -14.72 2.14
C LEU A 370 7.41 -14.78 2.70
N ARG A 371 7.70 -15.82 3.48
CA ARG A 371 9.00 -15.95 4.20
C ARG A 371 10.01 -16.82 3.48
N LYS A 372 9.57 -17.75 2.62
CA LYS A 372 10.46 -18.73 1.98
C LYS A 372 10.97 -18.22 0.65
N ASN A 373 12.31 -18.20 0.48
CA ASN A 373 12.94 -17.87 -0.79
C ASN A 373 13.06 -19.14 -1.65
N TYR A 374 12.62 -19.06 -2.91
CA TYR A 374 12.63 -20.17 -3.86
C TYR A 374 13.70 -20.03 -4.96
N ARG A 375 14.39 -18.90 -5.01
CA ARG A 375 15.44 -18.63 -6.03
C ARG A 375 16.78 -19.23 -5.67
N TYR A 376 17.09 -19.27 -4.39
CA TYR A 376 18.35 -19.83 -3.90
C TYR A 376 18.06 -21.21 -3.34
N GLY A 377 18.60 -22.27 -3.98
CA GLY A 377 18.56 -23.63 -3.47
C GLY A 377 19.20 -23.69 -2.07
N ARG A 378 19.04 -24.81 -1.36
CA ARG A 378 19.48 -25.04 0.02
C ARG A 378 20.99 -24.84 0.33
N GLU A 379 21.77 -24.24 -0.57
CA GLU A 379 23.22 -24.03 -0.44
C GLU A 379 23.55 -22.53 -0.55
N SER A 380 23.17 -21.73 0.45
CA SER A 380 23.88 -20.47 0.77
C SER A 380 23.53 -20.04 2.19
#